data_b298e452f1b44bfd341001d126d47205
#
_entry.id   b298e452f1b44bfd341001d126d47205
#
_cell.length_a   1.000
_cell.length_b   1.000
_cell.length_c   1.000
_cell.angle_alpha   90.00
_cell.angle_beta   90.00
_cell.angle_gamma   90.00
#
_symmetry.space_group_name_H-M   'P 1'
#
loop_
_entity.id
_entity.type
_entity.pdbx_description
1 polymer ?
#
loop_
_entity_poly.entity_id
_entity_poly.type
_entity_poly.pdbx_seq_one_letter_code
_entity_poly.pdbx_strand_id
1 'polypeptide(L)'
;MKFSKSLIPRIFLILSINQIFFNTPKAQSAEKIKIIYSIFSRTVTVDSLKTFAENGNSSKSLRRILNATGSSDEKIQSILNNNFEIPITIASKLVNSEIGNVFLKRLSSILHTPNTNDERTGMLALRSSVKKGLNTGNAKINVICFFESYPTKTVILNVNALSKVMNLSLIHI
;
A
#
# COMPACT_ATOMS: atom_id res chain seq x y z
N MET A 1 57.09 -19.17 17.47
CA MET A 1 55.85 -19.44 16.71
C MET A 1 55.83 -18.53 15.49
N LYS A 2 56.01 -19.10 14.29
CA LYS A 2 55.95 -18.32 13.04
C LYS A 2 54.46 -18.24 12.57
N PHE A 3 53.85 -17.10 12.75
CA PHE A 3 52.53 -16.86 12.15
C PHE A 3 52.72 -16.75 10.63
N SER A 4 52.06 -17.66 9.88
CA SER A 4 52.12 -17.70 8.43
C SER A 4 51.48 -16.40 7.86
N LYS A 5 52.29 -15.61 7.09
CA LYS A 5 51.89 -14.39 6.43
C LYS A 5 50.75 -14.55 5.40
N SER A 6 50.30 -15.77 5.11
CA SER A 6 49.26 -16.08 4.12
C SER A 6 47.82 -16.09 4.68
N LEU A 7 47.65 -16.05 6.00
CA LEU A 7 46.32 -16.10 6.63
C LEU A 7 45.62 -14.74 6.71
N ILE A 8 46.39 -13.64 6.77
CA ILE A 8 45.87 -12.28 6.95
C ILE A 8 44.98 -11.85 5.76
N PRO A 9 45.35 -12.04 4.48
CA PRO A 9 44.51 -11.60 3.36
C PRO A 9 43.21 -12.43 3.22
N ARG A 10 43.23 -13.71 3.65
CA ARG A 10 42.02 -14.55 3.62
C ARG A 10 40.98 -14.16 4.66
N ILE A 11 41.43 -13.72 5.84
CA ILE A 11 40.57 -13.24 6.94
C ILE A 11 39.94 -11.88 6.52
N PHE A 12 40.71 -11.00 5.88
CA PHE A 12 40.19 -9.72 5.39
C PHE A 12 39.14 -9.89 4.28
N LEU A 13 39.31 -10.89 3.39
CA LEU A 13 38.34 -11.18 2.33
C LEU A 13 37.00 -11.69 2.92
N ILE A 14 37.05 -12.54 3.94
CA ILE A 14 35.85 -13.07 4.60
C ILE A 14 35.09 -11.97 5.37
N LEU A 15 35.80 -11.04 6.02
CA LEU A 15 35.20 -9.89 6.71
C LEU A 15 34.53 -8.90 5.74
N SER A 16 35.08 -8.74 4.52
CA SER A 16 34.49 -7.83 3.52
C SER A 16 33.19 -8.36 2.93
N ILE A 17 33.03 -9.67 2.80
CA ILE A 17 31.82 -10.31 2.24
C ILE A 17 30.63 -10.15 3.22
N ASN A 18 30.87 -10.14 4.53
CA ASN A 18 29.80 -9.98 5.51
C ASN A 18 29.14 -8.59 5.49
N GLN A 19 29.81 -7.54 5.01
CA GLN A 19 29.25 -6.20 4.94
C GLN A 19 28.24 -6.01 3.80
N ILE A 20 28.28 -6.84 2.76
CA ILE A 20 27.40 -6.74 1.59
C ILE A 20 26.00 -7.29 1.89
N PHE A 21 25.88 -8.24 2.84
CA PHE A 21 24.60 -8.89 3.15
C PHE A 21 23.70 -8.13 4.13
N PHE A 22 24.22 -7.08 4.81
CA PHE A 22 23.43 -6.34 5.82
C PHE A 22 22.66 -5.13 5.28
N ASN A 23 22.85 -4.75 4.01
CA ASN A 23 22.04 -3.72 3.36
C ASN A 23 20.80 -4.35 2.70
N THR A 24 19.93 -5.00 3.48
CA THR A 24 18.60 -5.33 2.98
C THR A 24 17.85 -4.02 2.74
N PRO A 25 17.41 -3.74 1.51
CA PRO A 25 16.62 -2.54 1.26
C PRO A 25 15.38 -2.60 2.15
N LYS A 26 15.24 -1.60 3.04
CA LYS A 26 14.07 -1.49 3.90
C LYS A 26 12.84 -1.52 2.99
N ALA A 27 11.98 -2.52 3.18
CA ALA A 27 10.79 -2.67 2.38
C ALA A 27 10.00 -1.36 2.44
N GLN A 28 9.80 -0.72 1.29
CA GLN A 28 9.06 0.53 1.22
C GLN A 28 7.62 0.27 1.64
N SER A 29 7.05 1.22 2.38
CA SER A 29 5.64 1.28 2.73
C SER A 29 5.10 2.65 2.34
N ALA A 30 3.81 2.75 2.08
CA ALA A 30 3.25 4.03 1.73
C ALA A 30 3.22 4.96 2.95
N GLU A 31 3.82 6.12 2.77
CA GLU A 31 3.80 7.22 3.73
C GLU A 31 2.73 8.25 3.36
N LYS A 32 2.41 8.35 2.06
CA LYS A 32 1.56 9.40 1.51
C LYS A 32 0.55 8.83 0.50
N ILE A 33 -0.65 9.39 0.51
CA ILE A 33 -1.69 9.14 -0.47
C ILE A 33 -1.98 10.47 -1.18
N LYS A 34 -1.70 10.52 -2.48
CA LYS A 34 -2.05 11.65 -3.34
C LYS A 34 -3.41 11.38 -3.97
N ILE A 35 -4.41 12.11 -3.54
CA ILE A 35 -5.78 12.03 -4.03
C ILE A 35 -5.94 12.99 -5.20
N ILE A 36 -6.38 12.49 -6.35
CA ILE A 36 -6.64 13.27 -7.56
C ILE A 36 -8.15 13.30 -7.81
N TYR A 37 -8.70 14.50 -7.87
CA TYR A 37 -10.10 14.74 -8.19
C TYR A 37 -10.22 15.90 -9.20
N SER A 38 -10.71 15.63 -10.41
CA SER A 38 -10.73 16.59 -11.51
C SER A 38 -9.33 17.18 -11.76
N ILE A 39 -9.19 18.48 -11.73
CA ILE A 39 -7.92 19.22 -11.88
C ILE A 39 -7.18 19.42 -10.55
N PHE A 40 -7.81 19.03 -9.44
CA PHE A 40 -7.23 19.22 -8.11
C PHE A 40 -6.52 17.96 -7.60
N SER A 41 -5.46 18.16 -6.86
CA SER A 41 -4.83 17.08 -6.09
C SER A 41 -4.55 17.50 -4.66
N ARG A 42 -4.67 16.55 -3.74
CA ARG A 42 -4.34 16.72 -2.32
C ARG A 42 -3.53 15.52 -1.84
N THR A 43 -2.60 15.80 -0.95
CA THR A 43 -1.81 14.73 -0.34
C THR A 43 -2.12 14.66 1.15
N VAL A 44 -2.38 13.45 1.63
CA VAL A 44 -2.51 13.12 3.05
C VAL A 44 -1.47 12.06 3.39
N THR A 45 -1.02 12.04 4.64
CA THR A 45 -0.15 10.97 5.14
C THR A 45 -0.97 9.78 5.63
N VAL A 46 -0.44 8.57 5.50
CA VAL A 46 -1.06 7.37 6.06
C VAL A 46 -1.19 7.49 7.57
N ASP A 47 -0.18 8.08 8.23
CA ASP A 47 -0.19 8.39 9.66
C ASP A 47 -1.36 9.31 10.06
N SER A 48 -1.65 10.35 9.26
CA SER A 48 -2.81 11.22 9.49
C SER A 48 -4.15 10.48 9.38
N LEU A 49 -4.26 9.50 8.46
CA LEU A 49 -5.45 8.64 8.37
C LEU A 49 -5.55 7.71 9.58
N LYS A 50 -4.43 7.16 10.04
CA LYS A 50 -4.36 6.30 11.21
C LYS A 50 -4.78 7.06 12.47
N THR A 51 -4.21 8.23 12.71
CA THR A 51 -4.58 9.11 13.83
C THR A 51 -6.07 9.46 13.81
N PHE A 52 -6.62 9.75 12.63
CA PHE A 52 -8.05 10.01 12.50
C PHE A 52 -8.90 8.77 12.77
N ALA A 53 -8.50 7.60 12.28
CA ALA A 53 -9.20 6.34 12.52
C ALA A 53 -9.23 5.99 14.01
N GLU A 54 -8.15 6.23 14.74
CA GLU A 54 -8.00 5.89 16.16
C GLU A 54 -8.76 6.86 17.08
N ASN A 55 -8.72 8.16 16.82
CA ASN A 55 -9.20 9.17 17.77
C ASN A 55 -10.00 10.33 17.17
N GLY A 56 -10.29 10.32 15.86
CA GLY A 56 -11.04 11.36 15.17
C GLY A 56 -10.25 12.63 14.85
N ASN A 57 -8.98 12.71 15.27
CA ASN A 57 -8.16 13.90 15.02
C ASN A 57 -7.67 13.93 13.57
N SER A 58 -8.02 14.97 12.84
CA SER A 58 -7.65 15.12 11.43
C SER A 58 -6.69 16.30 11.20
N SER A 59 -5.66 16.06 10.37
CA SER A 59 -4.83 17.14 9.85
C SER A 59 -5.64 18.11 8.98
N LYS A 60 -5.14 19.34 8.78
CA LYS A 60 -5.80 20.33 7.90
C LYS A 60 -6.08 19.81 6.49
N SER A 61 -5.14 19.03 5.93
CA SER A 61 -5.30 18.43 4.60
C SER A 61 -6.38 17.37 4.58
N LEU A 62 -6.39 16.48 5.57
CA LEU A 62 -7.40 15.44 5.71
C LEU A 62 -8.78 16.04 5.96
N ARG A 63 -8.91 17.03 6.86
CA ARG A 63 -10.18 17.70 7.14
C ARG A 63 -10.84 18.30 5.89
N ARG A 64 -10.05 18.90 5.01
CA ARG A 64 -10.57 19.43 3.73
C ARG A 64 -11.12 18.34 2.82
N ILE A 65 -10.50 17.16 2.82
CA ILE A 65 -10.98 16.02 2.03
C ILE A 65 -12.25 15.45 2.65
N LEU A 66 -12.27 15.23 3.97
CA LEU A 66 -13.45 14.75 4.70
C LEU A 66 -14.67 15.66 4.45
N ASN A 67 -14.49 16.96 4.55
CA ASN A 67 -15.56 17.93 4.26
C ASN A 67 -16.06 17.84 2.82
N ALA A 68 -15.18 17.54 1.85
CA ALA A 68 -15.55 17.39 0.45
C ALA A 68 -16.30 16.08 0.15
N THR A 69 -16.22 15.06 1.03
CA THR A 69 -16.95 13.79 0.84
C THR A 69 -18.44 13.89 1.20
N GLY A 70 -18.84 14.87 2.01
CA GLY A 70 -20.18 14.99 2.56
C GLY A 70 -20.56 13.86 3.53
N SER A 71 -19.62 13.00 3.92
CA SER A 71 -19.85 11.89 4.85
C SER A 71 -19.49 12.32 6.27
N SER A 72 -20.20 11.75 7.26
CA SER A 72 -19.87 12.00 8.67
C SER A 72 -18.51 11.38 9.05
N ASP A 73 -17.84 11.97 10.03
CA ASP A 73 -16.53 11.52 10.52
C ASP A 73 -16.63 10.07 11.03
N GLU A 74 -17.70 9.72 11.74
CA GLU A 74 -17.94 8.39 12.30
C GLU A 74 -18.03 7.33 11.19
N LYS A 75 -18.70 7.66 10.09
CA LYS A 75 -18.81 6.76 8.93
C LYS A 75 -17.45 6.51 8.31
N ILE A 76 -16.63 7.55 8.13
CA ILE A 76 -15.27 7.41 7.56
C ILE A 76 -14.38 6.63 8.52
N GLN A 77 -14.42 6.90 9.84
CA GLN A 77 -13.69 6.13 10.84
C GLN A 77 -14.08 4.66 10.84
N SER A 78 -15.38 4.36 10.75
CA SER A 78 -15.87 2.98 10.65
C SER A 78 -15.28 2.25 9.42
N ILE A 79 -15.24 2.93 8.27
CA ILE A 79 -14.64 2.35 7.04
C ILE A 79 -13.14 2.09 7.22
N LEU A 80 -12.41 3.04 7.82
CA LEU A 80 -10.96 2.91 8.03
C LEU A 80 -10.60 1.79 9.02
N ASN A 81 -11.43 1.60 10.05
CA ASN A 81 -11.24 0.60 11.10
C ASN A 81 -11.84 -0.76 10.79
N ASN A 82 -12.64 -0.88 9.70
CA ASN A 82 -13.24 -2.15 9.34
C ASN A 82 -12.17 -3.17 8.93
N ASN A 83 -12.10 -4.28 9.69
CA ASN A 83 -11.15 -5.35 9.44
C ASN A 83 -11.83 -6.46 8.63
N PHE A 84 -11.19 -6.84 7.53
CA PHE A 84 -11.57 -7.99 6.72
C PHE A 84 -10.68 -9.16 7.09
N GLU A 85 -11.29 -10.25 7.53
CA GLU A 85 -10.58 -11.49 7.86
C GLU A 85 -10.58 -12.40 6.63
N ILE A 86 -9.41 -12.60 6.03
CA ILE A 86 -9.26 -13.44 4.84
C ILE A 86 -8.04 -14.34 5.04
N PRO A 87 -8.21 -15.66 5.05
CA PRO A 87 -7.08 -16.59 5.08
C PRO A 87 -6.11 -16.30 3.94
N ILE A 88 -4.82 -16.21 4.26
CA ILE A 88 -3.76 -15.86 3.31
C ILE A 88 -3.75 -16.77 2.07
N THR A 89 -4.07 -18.05 2.25
CA THR A 89 -4.16 -19.02 1.15
C THR A 89 -5.29 -18.69 0.18
N ILE A 90 -6.46 -18.28 0.70
CA ILE A 90 -7.61 -17.86 -0.11
C ILE A 90 -7.31 -16.55 -0.83
N ALA A 91 -6.78 -15.54 -0.10
CA ALA A 91 -6.39 -14.28 -0.70
C ALA A 91 -5.34 -14.47 -1.81
N SER A 92 -4.33 -15.32 -1.57
CA SER A 92 -3.29 -15.60 -2.56
C SER A 92 -3.86 -16.27 -3.81
N LYS A 93 -4.78 -17.24 -3.68
CA LYS A 93 -5.46 -17.87 -4.80
C LYS A 93 -6.30 -16.85 -5.57
N LEU A 94 -7.06 -16.01 -4.86
CA LEU A 94 -7.93 -15.00 -5.47
C LEU A 94 -7.12 -13.99 -6.29
N VAL A 95 -6.11 -13.35 -5.71
CA VAL A 95 -5.32 -12.31 -6.40
C VAL A 95 -4.45 -12.85 -7.55
N ASN A 96 -4.27 -14.17 -7.66
CA ASN A 96 -3.57 -14.82 -8.76
C ASN A 96 -4.51 -15.53 -9.76
N SER A 97 -5.82 -15.47 -9.54
CA SER A 97 -6.81 -16.03 -10.46
C SER A 97 -7.09 -15.08 -11.65
N GLU A 98 -7.73 -15.60 -12.71
CA GLU A 98 -8.21 -14.80 -13.83
C GLU A 98 -9.17 -13.68 -13.40
N ILE A 99 -10.12 -14.01 -12.52
CA ILE A 99 -11.07 -13.04 -11.95
C ILE A 99 -10.32 -11.99 -11.13
N GLY A 100 -9.35 -12.41 -10.31
CA GLY A 100 -8.50 -11.52 -9.54
C GLY A 100 -7.67 -10.59 -10.44
N ASN A 101 -7.18 -11.08 -11.58
CA ASN A 101 -6.48 -10.26 -12.57
C ASN A 101 -7.37 -9.14 -13.10
N VAL A 102 -8.61 -9.46 -13.52
CA VAL A 102 -9.57 -8.46 -14.01
C VAL A 102 -9.89 -7.42 -12.94
N PHE A 103 -10.09 -7.87 -11.69
CA PHE A 103 -10.33 -6.96 -10.56
C PHE A 103 -9.14 -6.05 -10.29
N LEU A 104 -7.94 -6.61 -10.18
CA LEU A 104 -6.72 -5.86 -9.92
C LEU A 104 -6.40 -4.86 -11.05
N LYS A 105 -6.70 -5.21 -12.30
CA LYS A 105 -6.58 -4.30 -13.43
C LYS A 105 -7.47 -3.08 -13.27
N ARG A 106 -8.74 -3.26 -12.95
CA ARG A 106 -9.67 -2.17 -12.67
C ARG A 106 -9.23 -1.34 -11.46
N LEU A 107 -8.79 -2.00 -10.39
CA LEU A 107 -8.33 -1.34 -9.19
C LEU A 107 -7.03 -0.55 -9.42
N SER A 108 -6.13 -1.02 -10.31
CA SER A 108 -4.89 -0.32 -10.65
C SER A 108 -5.12 1.00 -11.40
N SER A 109 -6.26 1.19 -12.05
CA SER A 109 -6.63 2.49 -12.62
C SER A 109 -7.08 3.50 -11.54
N ILE A 110 -7.51 3.02 -10.39
CA ILE A 110 -7.95 3.82 -9.24
C ILE A 110 -6.80 4.08 -8.27
N LEU A 111 -6.05 3.01 -7.96
CA LEU A 111 -4.92 3.01 -7.02
C LEU A 111 -3.65 2.59 -7.75
N HIS A 112 -2.73 3.52 -7.96
CA HIS A 112 -1.50 3.23 -8.70
C HIS A 112 -0.26 3.91 -8.09
N THR A 113 0.91 3.49 -8.55
CA THR A 113 2.19 4.06 -8.15
C THR A 113 2.45 5.37 -8.91
N PRO A 114 3.18 6.36 -8.34
CA PRO A 114 3.61 7.53 -9.07
C PRO A 114 4.53 7.14 -10.24
N ASN A 115 4.50 7.93 -11.29
CA ASN A 115 5.43 7.83 -12.45
C ASN A 115 5.36 6.53 -13.27
N THR A 116 4.35 5.69 -13.04
CA THR A 116 4.14 4.51 -13.88
C THR A 116 2.72 4.51 -14.41
N ASN A 117 2.56 4.66 -15.71
CA ASN A 117 1.31 4.40 -16.41
C ASN A 117 1.18 2.91 -16.78
N ASP A 118 2.08 2.06 -16.24
CA ASP A 118 2.07 0.63 -16.49
C ASP A 118 1.10 -0.06 -15.55
N GLU A 119 0.01 -0.55 -16.13
CA GLU A 119 -1.03 -1.32 -15.46
C GLU A 119 -0.47 -2.53 -14.72
N ARG A 120 0.52 -3.22 -15.31
CA ARG A 120 1.15 -4.39 -14.70
C ARG A 120 1.84 -4.06 -13.38
N THR A 121 2.56 -2.95 -13.33
CA THR A 121 3.21 -2.47 -12.09
C THR A 121 2.17 -2.15 -11.02
N GLY A 122 1.06 -1.50 -11.39
CA GLY A 122 -0.04 -1.24 -10.47
C GLY A 122 -0.65 -2.52 -9.91
N MET A 123 -0.93 -3.51 -10.74
CA MET A 123 -1.45 -4.81 -10.32
C MET A 123 -0.50 -5.55 -9.38
N LEU A 124 0.82 -5.54 -9.67
CA LEU A 124 1.83 -6.16 -8.81
C LEU A 124 1.92 -5.48 -7.44
N ALA A 125 1.85 -4.15 -7.41
CA ALA A 125 1.82 -3.38 -6.17
C ALA A 125 0.60 -3.73 -5.32
N LEU A 126 -0.59 -3.80 -5.92
CA LEU A 126 -1.83 -4.19 -5.24
C LEU A 126 -1.76 -5.61 -4.68
N ARG A 127 -1.27 -6.59 -5.46
CA ARG A 127 -1.05 -7.97 -4.98
C ARG A 127 -0.11 -8.02 -3.79
N SER A 128 0.99 -7.29 -3.88
CA SER A 128 1.98 -7.20 -2.80
C SER A 128 1.35 -6.62 -1.54
N SER A 129 0.56 -5.54 -1.67
CA SER A 129 -0.12 -4.89 -0.55
C SER A 129 -1.07 -5.83 0.17
N VAL A 130 -1.91 -6.56 -0.56
CA VAL A 130 -2.86 -7.51 0.02
C VAL A 130 -2.11 -8.64 0.73
N LYS A 131 -1.14 -9.27 0.07
CA LYS A 131 -0.38 -10.39 0.66
C LYS A 131 0.40 -9.96 1.91
N LYS A 132 1.12 -8.82 1.82
CA LYS A 132 1.90 -8.29 2.93
C LYS A 132 0.99 -7.84 4.07
N GLY A 133 -0.12 -7.14 3.76
CA GLY A 133 -1.07 -6.66 4.76
C GLY A 133 -1.69 -7.79 5.55
N LEU A 134 -2.15 -8.86 4.88
CA LEU A 134 -2.71 -10.03 5.55
C LEU A 134 -1.66 -10.79 6.38
N ASN A 135 -0.43 -10.89 5.89
CA ASN A 135 0.64 -11.54 6.62
C ASN A 135 1.01 -10.75 7.91
N THR A 136 1.11 -9.44 7.81
CA THR A 136 1.43 -8.55 8.95
C THR A 136 0.26 -8.45 9.92
N GLY A 137 -0.98 -8.41 9.40
CA GLY A 137 -2.22 -8.28 10.17
C GLY A 137 -2.79 -9.60 10.69
N ASN A 138 -2.04 -10.70 10.64
CA ASN A 138 -2.50 -12.01 11.14
C ASN A 138 -3.82 -12.47 10.49
N ALA A 139 -3.87 -12.46 9.16
CA ALA A 139 -5.04 -12.73 8.32
C ALA A 139 -6.16 -11.67 8.39
N LYS A 140 -5.91 -10.53 9.02
CA LYS A 140 -6.80 -9.36 9.03
C LYS A 140 -6.17 -8.23 8.24
N ILE A 141 -6.98 -7.53 7.46
CA ILE A 141 -6.55 -6.36 6.70
C ILE A 141 -7.62 -5.27 6.78
N ASN A 142 -7.21 -4.05 7.04
CA ASN A 142 -8.03 -2.86 6.91
C ASN A 142 -7.38 -1.87 5.95
N VAL A 143 -8.05 -0.75 5.71
CA VAL A 143 -7.58 0.29 4.78
C VAL A 143 -6.20 0.83 5.17
N ILE A 144 -5.95 1.04 6.46
CA ILE A 144 -4.66 1.56 6.96
C ILE A 144 -3.56 0.51 6.72
N CYS A 145 -3.77 -0.74 7.15
CA CYS A 145 -2.83 -1.84 6.97
C CYS A 145 -2.52 -2.09 5.49
N PHE A 146 -3.51 -1.95 4.61
CA PHE A 146 -3.32 -2.05 3.15
C PHE A 146 -2.34 -0.98 2.65
N PHE A 147 -2.52 0.30 3.03
CA PHE A 147 -1.60 1.38 2.62
C PHE A 147 -0.21 1.23 3.26
N GLU A 148 -0.10 0.89 4.53
CA GLU A 148 1.18 0.61 5.20
C GLU A 148 1.94 -0.55 4.52
N SER A 149 1.22 -1.45 3.85
CA SER A 149 1.80 -2.58 3.11
C SER A 149 2.09 -2.27 1.65
N TYR A 150 1.67 -1.13 1.13
CA TYR A 150 1.86 -0.76 -0.27
C TYR A 150 3.35 -0.48 -0.58
N PRO A 151 3.92 -1.05 -1.69
CA PRO A 151 5.37 -1.11 -1.89
C PRO A 151 6.00 0.18 -2.44
N THR A 152 5.36 1.33 -2.28
CA THR A 152 5.89 2.64 -2.70
C THR A 152 5.61 3.69 -1.64
N LYS A 153 6.48 4.72 -1.53
CA LYS A 153 6.29 5.82 -0.55
C LYS A 153 5.04 6.64 -0.79
N THR A 154 4.57 6.71 -2.02
CA THR A 154 3.36 7.45 -2.38
C THR A 154 2.43 6.55 -3.19
N VAL A 155 1.15 6.56 -2.85
CA VAL A 155 0.07 5.96 -3.63
C VAL A 155 -0.75 7.07 -4.25
N ILE A 156 -1.15 6.91 -5.51
CA ILE A 156 -2.10 7.81 -6.16
C ILE A 156 -3.49 7.18 -6.09
N LEU A 157 -4.44 7.91 -5.53
CA LEU A 157 -5.87 7.59 -5.54
C LEU A 157 -6.57 8.50 -6.56
N ASN A 158 -7.01 7.92 -7.67
CA ASN A 158 -7.74 8.61 -8.72
C ASN A 158 -9.24 8.50 -8.48
N VAL A 159 -9.84 9.54 -7.89
CA VAL A 159 -11.27 9.57 -7.57
C VAL A 159 -12.13 9.63 -8.83
N ASN A 160 -11.64 10.22 -9.94
CA ASN A 160 -12.38 10.22 -11.21
C ASN A 160 -12.51 8.80 -11.79
N ALA A 161 -11.46 7.98 -11.68
CA ALA A 161 -11.52 6.58 -12.09
C ALA A 161 -12.46 5.78 -11.18
N LEU A 162 -12.42 6.04 -9.87
CA LEU A 162 -13.32 5.42 -8.89
C LEU A 162 -14.78 5.70 -9.21
N SER A 163 -15.15 6.96 -9.46
CA SER A 163 -16.53 7.35 -9.79
C SER A 163 -17.02 6.73 -11.09
N LYS A 164 -16.16 6.60 -12.10
CA LYS A 164 -16.50 5.89 -13.35
C LYS A 164 -16.83 4.42 -13.10
N VAL A 165 -16.03 3.73 -12.29
CA VAL A 165 -16.27 2.32 -11.96
C VAL A 165 -17.56 2.16 -11.16
N MET A 166 -17.84 3.04 -10.21
CA MET A 166 -19.08 3.01 -9.43
C MET A 166 -20.32 3.29 -10.30
N ASN A 167 -20.27 4.27 -11.20
CA ASN A 167 -21.38 4.58 -12.10
C ASN A 167 -21.66 3.43 -13.08
N LEU A 168 -20.63 2.74 -13.58
CA LEU A 168 -20.81 1.55 -14.43
C LEU A 168 -21.45 0.40 -13.64
N SER A 169 -21.15 0.27 -12.34
CA SER A 169 -21.76 -0.74 -11.46
C SER A 169 -23.25 -0.49 -11.22
N LEU A 170 -23.69 0.76 -11.19
CA LEU A 170 -25.10 1.13 -10.97
C LEU A 170 -25.99 0.96 -12.24
N ILE A 171 -25.39 0.90 -13.43
CA ILE A 171 -26.13 0.73 -14.69
C ILE A 171 -26.43 -0.76 -14.98
N HIS A 172 -25.78 -1.68 -14.30
CA HIS A 172 -25.93 -3.13 -14.50
C HIS A 172 -26.69 -3.86 -13.37
N ILE A 173 -27.42 -3.14 -12.52
CA ILE A 173 -28.41 -3.63 -11.57
C ILE A 173 -29.78 -3.16 -12.05
#